data_97f833ec76105f895388a8a12ab75cb0
#
_entry.id   97f833ec76105f895388a8a12ab75cb0
#
_cell.length_a   1.000
_cell.length_b   1.000
_cell.length_c   1.000
_cell.angle_alpha   90.00
_cell.angle_beta   90.00
_cell.angle_gamma   90.00
#
_symmetry.space_group_name_H-M   'P 1'
#
loop_
_entity.id
_entity.type
_entity.pdbx_description
1 polymer ?
#
loop_
_entity_poly.entity_id
_entity_poly.type
_entity_poly.pdbx_seq_one_letter_code
_entity_poly.pdbx_strand_id
1 'polypeptide(L)'
;MLQLSNINIDSCEIILNKAGRVVDGVSHGRTVLKGDGVYYKIFDKEYCRRENFVKALEAGFFDEVAPALQSLIVDEDDIIGYVCELGEIIGSEFDEIPKEFYEKVLDKVKETKMFFYDLVPLNIIHTKDGRLSLIDLESVYKIGR
;
A
#
# COMPACT_ATOMS: atom_id res chain seq x y z
N MET A 1 10.95 8.29 9.15
CA MET A 1 10.21 7.09 9.61
C MET A 1 8.72 7.36 9.62
N LEU A 2 7.94 6.43 9.08
CA LEU A 2 6.49 6.58 9.05
C LEU A 2 5.91 6.45 10.46
N GLN A 3 4.95 7.31 10.75
CA GLN A 3 4.20 7.27 12.00
C GLN A 3 2.85 6.63 11.70
N LEU A 4 2.74 5.33 11.96
CA LEU A 4 1.55 4.57 11.63
C LEU A 4 0.73 4.26 12.86
N SER A 5 -0.59 4.40 12.74
CA SER A 5 -1.52 3.94 13.76
C SER A 5 -1.99 2.52 13.42
N ASN A 6 -2.47 1.82 14.41
CA ASN A 6 -3.09 0.51 14.22
C ASN A 6 -4.60 0.67 14.37
N ILE A 7 -5.36 0.10 13.45
CA ILE A 7 -6.81 0.10 13.49
C ILE A 7 -7.26 -1.36 13.59
N ASN A 8 -8.05 -1.67 14.61
CA ASN A 8 -8.60 -3.02 14.74
C ASN A 8 -9.63 -3.25 13.61
N ILE A 9 -9.64 -4.45 13.03
CA ILE A 9 -10.56 -4.80 11.94
C ILE A 9 -12.01 -4.53 12.32
N ASP A 10 -12.38 -4.75 13.56
CA ASP A 10 -13.75 -4.54 14.04
C ASP A 10 -14.15 -3.06 14.05
N SER A 11 -13.17 -2.17 14.04
CA SER A 11 -13.41 -0.72 13.99
C SER A 11 -13.47 -0.17 12.58
N CYS A 12 -13.17 -0.97 11.56
CA CYS A 12 -13.22 -0.53 10.18
C CYS A 12 -14.65 -0.53 9.68
N GLU A 13 -15.04 0.56 9.04
CA GLU A 13 -16.34 0.64 8.38
C GLU A 13 -16.28 -0.14 7.07
N ILE A 14 -16.26 -1.45 7.17
CA ILE A 14 -16.22 -2.31 6.01
C ILE A 14 -17.65 -2.53 5.54
N ILE A 15 -17.93 -2.00 4.35
CA ILE A 15 -19.25 -2.19 3.74
C ILE A 15 -19.26 -3.54 3.05
N LEU A 16 -20.08 -4.44 3.55
CA LEU A 16 -20.25 -5.74 2.96
C LEU A 16 -21.54 -5.77 2.15
N ASN A 17 -21.53 -6.52 1.06
CA ASN A 17 -22.76 -6.77 0.32
C ASN A 17 -23.58 -7.84 1.06
N LYS A 18 -24.77 -8.14 0.51
CA LYS A 18 -25.69 -9.11 1.15
C LYS A 18 -25.10 -10.50 1.29
N ALA A 19 -24.10 -10.84 0.51
CA ALA A 19 -23.41 -12.13 0.59
C ALA A 19 -22.23 -12.10 1.57
N GLY A 20 -22.02 -11.00 2.28
CA GLY A 20 -20.93 -10.86 3.23
C GLY A 20 -19.58 -10.57 2.57
N ARG A 21 -19.60 -10.16 1.30
CA ARG A 21 -18.38 -9.81 0.58
C ARG A 21 -18.16 -8.31 0.63
N VAL A 22 -16.93 -7.91 0.68
CA VAL A 22 -16.58 -6.51 0.64
C VAL A 22 -16.91 -5.95 -0.74
N VAL A 23 -17.51 -4.79 -0.78
CA VAL A 23 -18.19 -4.28 -1.96
C VAL A 23 -17.31 -3.49 -2.88
N ASP A 24 -16.31 -2.86 -2.53
CA ASP A 24 -15.66 -1.88 -3.38
C ASP A 24 -14.38 -2.40 -4.03
N GLY A 25 -14.55 -3.42 -4.80
CA GLY A 25 -13.51 -3.91 -5.68
C GLY A 25 -12.61 -4.97 -5.06
N VAL A 26 -12.34 -5.97 -5.87
CA VAL A 26 -11.34 -6.98 -5.57
C VAL A 26 -10.30 -6.87 -6.67
N SER A 27 -9.06 -6.59 -6.29
CA SER A 27 -7.95 -6.53 -7.21
C SER A 27 -6.93 -7.58 -6.79
N HIS A 28 -6.66 -8.53 -7.67
CA HIS A 28 -5.67 -9.59 -7.40
C HIS A 28 -5.92 -10.33 -6.09
N GLY A 29 -7.17 -10.66 -5.82
CA GLY A 29 -7.54 -11.40 -4.61
C GLY A 29 -7.54 -10.58 -3.34
N ARG A 30 -7.38 -9.28 -3.44
CA ARG A 30 -7.41 -8.37 -2.30
C ARG A 30 -8.64 -7.49 -2.37
N THR A 31 -9.10 -7.10 -1.22
CA THR A 31 -10.30 -6.32 -1.08
C THR A 31 -9.97 -4.86 -0.83
N VAL A 32 -10.55 -3.99 -1.63
CA VAL A 32 -10.34 -2.55 -1.53
C VAL A 32 -11.66 -1.89 -1.23
N LEU A 33 -11.68 -1.06 -0.20
CA LEU A 33 -12.82 -0.23 0.13
C LEU A 33 -12.41 1.22 0.08
N LYS A 34 -13.25 2.04 -0.48
CA LYS A 34 -13.06 3.48 -0.43
C LYS A 34 -13.82 4.04 0.75
N GLY A 35 -13.11 4.75 1.61
CA GLY A 35 -13.70 5.50 2.70
C GLY A 35 -13.67 6.99 2.39
N ASP A 36 -13.80 7.79 3.41
CA ASP A 36 -13.77 9.25 3.29
C ASP A 36 -12.33 9.73 3.12
N GLY A 37 -11.92 9.93 1.87
CA GLY A 37 -10.57 10.38 1.54
C GLY A 37 -9.48 9.33 1.70
N VAL A 38 -9.85 8.09 1.96
CA VAL A 38 -8.89 6.98 2.14
C VAL A 38 -9.45 5.72 1.50
N TYR A 39 -8.57 4.73 1.32
CA TYR A 39 -9.01 3.40 0.98
C TYR A 39 -8.42 2.39 1.95
N TYR A 40 -9.16 1.30 2.16
CA TYR A 40 -8.77 0.21 3.03
C TYR A 40 -8.47 -0.99 2.15
N LYS A 41 -7.32 -1.59 2.36
CA LYS A 41 -6.93 -2.77 1.61
C LYS A 41 -6.70 -3.92 2.57
N ILE A 42 -7.42 -5.03 2.36
CA ILE A 42 -7.33 -6.21 3.22
C ILE A 42 -6.74 -7.34 2.39
N PHE A 43 -5.71 -7.97 2.93
CA PHE A 43 -5.00 -9.02 2.22
C PHE A 43 -5.86 -10.28 2.10
N ASP A 44 -5.83 -10.87 0.92
CA ASP A 44 -6.41 -12.17 0.68
C ASP A 44 -5.40 -13.22 1.12
N LYS A 45 -5.85 -14.16 1.94
CA LYS A 45 -5.01 -15.24 2.45
C LYS A 45 -4.42 -16.12 1.35
N GLU A 46 -5.15 -16.27 0.24
CA GLU A 46 -4.71 -17.12 -0.86
C GLU A 46 -3.47 -16.60 -1.60
N TYR A 47 -3.28 -15.28 -1.59
CA TYR A 47 -2.18 -14.67 -2.33
C TYR A 47 -0.93 -14.45 -1.48
N CYS A 48 -0.99 -14.68 -0.19
CA CYS A 48 0.16 -14.63 0.73
C CYS A 48 1.03 -13.39 0.64
N ARG A 49 0.47 -12.27 0.18
CA ARG A 49 1.24 -11.03 0.01
C ARG A 49 1.42 -10.26 1.31
N ARG A 50 0.68 -10.66 2.32
CA ARG A 50 0.79 -10.07 3.65
C ARG A 50 2.22 -10.14 4.18
N GLU A 51 2.86 -11.28 4.04
CA GLU A 51 4.23 -11.48 4.55
C GLU A 51 5.21 -10.53 3.88
N ASN A 52 5.07 -10.35 2.58
CA ASN A 52 5.95 -9.43 1.84
C ASN A 52 5.74 -7.99 2.29
N PHE A 53 4.48 -7.59 2.49
CA PHE A 53 4.18 -6.26 2.99
C PHE A 53 4.80 -6.05 4.38
N VAL A 54 4.63 -6.99 5.27
CA VAL A 54 5.17 -6.89 6.64
C VAL A 54 6.69 -6.81 6.63
N LYS A 55 7.35 -7.61 5.80
CA LYS A 55 8.80 -7.56 5.65
C LYS A 55 9.28 -6.20 5.14
N ALA A 56 8.59 -5.65 4.15
CA ALA A 56 8.92 -4.33 3.63
C ALA A 56 8.73 -3.24 4.69
N LEU A 57 7.66 -3.34 5.44
CA LEU A 57 7.36 -2.40 6.53
C LEU A 57 8.46 -2.44 7.59
N GLU A 58 8.84 -3.62 8.03
CA GLU A 58 9.87 -3.79 9.05
C GLU A 58 11.25 -3.32 8.57
N ALA A 59 11.53 -3.50 7.28
CA ALA A 59 12.80 -3.07 6.70
C ALA A 59 12.88 -1.55 6.46
N GLY A 60 11.76 -0.84 6.58
CA GLY A 60 11.72 0.60 6.32
C GLY A 60 11.59 0.96 4.84
N PHE A 61 11.17 0.03 4.00
CA PHE A 61 11.06 0.27 2.56
C PHE A 61 10.12 1.42 2.24
N PHE A 62 9.01 1.54 3.00
CA PHE A 62 7.99 2.56 2.72
C PHE A 62 8.35 3.95 3.21
N ASP A 63 9.42 4.09 3.97
CA ASP A 63 9.85 5.39 4.45
C ASP A 63 10.21 6.28 3.26
N GLU A 64 9.65 7.49 3.24
CA GLU A 64 9.83 8.50 2.20
C GLU A 64 9.18 8.18 0.84
N VAL A 65 8.87 6.93 0.54
CA VAL A 65 8.30 6.57 -0.77
C VAL A 65 6.82 6.24 -0.72
N ALA A 66 6.26 6.09 0.47
CA ALA A 66 4.84 5.80 0.64
C ALA A 66 4.19 6.68 1.71
N PRO A 67 4.27 8.02 1.60
CA PRO A 67 3.63 8.89 2.60
C PRO A 67 2.12 8.78 2.64
N ALA A 68 1.48 8.18 1.63
CA ALA A 68 0.04 7.93 1.66
C ALA A 68 -0.35 6.85 2.66
N LEU A 69 0.57 6.01 3.09
CA LEU A 69 0.29 4.96 4.09
C LEU A 69 0.04 5.61 5.44
N GLN A 70 -1.15 5.40 5.99
CA GLN A 70 -1.59 6.06 7.23
C GLN A 70 -1.72 5.12 8.40
N SER A 71 -2.23 3.91 8.16
CA SER A 71 -2.57 3.00 9.25
C SER A 71 -2.43 1.56 8.82
N LEU A 72 -2.24 0.70 9.81
CA LEU A 72 -2.25 -0.75 9.60
C LEU A 72 -3.57 -1.29 10.13
N ILE A 73 -4.18 -2.20 9.41
CA ILE A 73 -5.38 -2.89 9.87
C ILE A 73 -4.93 -4.18 10.54
N VAL A 74 -5.35 -4.36 11.78
CA VAL A 74 -4.93 -5.50 12.59
C VAL A 74 -6.14 -6.33 13.02
N ASP A 75 -5.94 -7.62 13.12
CA ASP A 75 -6.88 -8.57 13.70
C ASP A 75 -6.11 -9.30 14.78
N GLU A 76 -6.46 -9.04 16.04
CA GLU A 76 -5.66 -9.43 17.19
C GLU A 76 -4.24 -8.85 17.04
N ASP A 77 -3.23 -9.68 16.90
CA ASP A 77 -1.84 -9.22 16.75
C ASP A 77 -1.36 -9.27 15.30
N ASP A 78 -2.21 -9.68 14.38
CA ASP A 78 -1.82 -9.85 12.98
C ASP A 78 -2.17 -8.63 12.15
N ILE A 79 -1.21 -8.17 11.35
CA ILE A 79 -1.45 -7.14 10.34
C ILE A 79 -2.14 -7.84 9.17
N ILE A 80 -3.37 -7.42 8.87
CA ILE A 80 -4.16 -8.03 7.80
C ILE A 80 -4.46 -7.06 6.66
N GLY A 81 -4.03 -5.82 6.78
CA GLY A 81 -4.27 -4.83 5.74
C GLY A 81 -3.69 -3.48 6.11
N TYR A 82 -4.05 -2.49 5.34
CA TYR A 82 -3.57 -1.12 5.57
C TYR A 82 -4.55 -0.09 5.04
N VAL A 83 -4.37 1.14 5.46
CA VAL A 83 -5.16 2.28 5.03
C VAL A 83 -4.23 3.28 4.36
N CYS A 84 -4.59 3.70 3.16
CA CYS A 84 -3.86 4.74 2.44
C CYS A 84 -4.76 5.90 2.10
N GLU A 85 -4.15 7.08 1.99
CA GLU A 85 -4.84 8.26 1.48
C GLU A 85 -5.23 8.04 0.02
N LEU A 86 -6.41 8.51 -0.37
CA LEU A 86 -6.79 8.60 -1.78
C LEU A 86 -6.14 9.84 -2.36
N GLY A 87 -5.51 9.69 -3.52
CA GLY A 87 -4.88 10.80 -4.21
C GLY A 87 -5.10 10.68 -5.71
N GLU A 88 -4.47 11.56 -6.45
CA GLU A 88 -4.57 11.55 -7.91
C GLU A 88 -3.40 10.79 -8.50
N ILE A 89 -3.70 9.85 -9.41
CA ILE A 89 -2.69 9.10 -10.15
C ILE A 89 -1.92 10.08 -11.02
N ILE A 90 -0.58 9.95 -11.05
CA ILE A 90 0.28 10.93 -11.72
C ILE A 90 0.19 10.86 -13.25
N GLY A 91 -0.20 9.73 -13.81
CA GLY A 91 -0.32 9.59 -15.25
C GLY A 91 -0.43 8.14 -15.67
N SER A 92 -0.24 7.88 -16.95
CA SER A 92 -0.31 6.54 -17.51
C SER A 92 0.97 6.13 -18.25
N GLU A 93 1.84 7.10 -18.54
CA GLU A 93 3.07 6.85 -19.29
C GLU A 93 4.28 6.78 -18.37
N PHE A 94 5.16 5.82 -18.61
CA PHE A 94 6.31 5.58 -17.73
C PHE A 94 7.19 6.82 -17.55
N ASP A 95 7.35 7.63 -18.59
CA ASP A 95 8.17 8.85 -18.53
C ASP A 95 7.55 9.96 -17.68
N GLU A 96 6.31 9.79 -17.23
CA GLU A 96 5.69 10.74 -16.31
C GLU A 96 6.13 10.54 -14.86
N ILE A 97 6.86 9.46 -14.56
CA ILE A 97 7.41 9.27 -13.22
C ILE A 97 8.57 10.26 -13.02
N PRO A 98 8.47 11.18 -12.04
CA PRO A 98 9.57 12.09 -11.76
C PRO A 98 10.85 11.33 -11.42
N LYS A 99 11.93 11.74 -12.04
CA LYS A 99 13.22 11.07 -11.90
C LYS A 99 13.67 10.98 -10.44
N GLU A 100 13.49 12.05 -9.68
CA GLU A 100 13.89 12.07 -8.28
C GLU A 100 13.12 11.04 -7.44
N PHE A 101 11.84 10.88 -7.73
CA PHE A 101 11.03 9.88 -7.02
C PHE A 101 11.45 8.47 -7.40
N TYR A 102 11.67 8.24 -8.69
CA TYR A 102 12.14 6.94 -9.16
C TYR A 102 13.46 6.56 -8.48
N GLU A 103 14.39 7.50 -8.38
CA GLU A 103 15.66 7.29 -7.71
C GLU A 103 15.51 6.99 -6.23
N LYS A 104 14.56 7.66 -5.54
CA LYS A 104 14.27 7.36 -4.15
C LYS A 104 13.80 5.91 -3.96
N VAL A 105 12.93 5.44 -4.84
CA VAL A 105 12.46 4.06 -4.77
C VAL A 105 13.62 3.10 -4.98
N LEU A 106 14.49 3.37 -5.97
CA LEU A 106 15.67 2.52 -6.20
C LEU A 106 16.62 2.52 -5.01
N ASP A 107 16.78 3.66 -4.35
CA ASP A 107 17.60 3.74 -3.13
C ASP A 107 17.02 2.87 -2.02
N LYS A 108 15.70 2.87 -1.88
CA LYS A 108 15.04 2.00 -0.90
C LYS A 108 15.22 0.51 -1.25
N VAL A 109 15.19 0.17 -2.53
CA VAL A 109 15.48 -1.19 -2.97
C VAL A 109 16.88 -1.62 -2.52
N LYS A 110 17.87 -0.78 -2.76
CA LYS A 110 19.26 -1.07 -2.39
C LYS A 110 19.43 -1.18 -0.87
N GLU A 111 18.83 -0.25 -0.15
CA GLU A 111 18.94 -0.15 1.30
C GLU A 111 18.29 -1.31 2.02
N THR A 112 17.11 -1.72 1.58
CA THR A 112 16.26 -2.68 2.30
C THR A 112 16.28 -4.08 1.71
N LYS A 113 16.77 -4.24 0.48
CA LYS A 113 16.69 -5.49 -0.27
C LYS A 113 15.26 -5.94 -0.55
N MET A 114 14.34 -4.99 -0.53
CA MET A 114 12.97 -5.21 -0.97
C MET A 114 12.82 -4.62 -2.37
N PHE A 115 12.08 -5.29 -3.24
CA PHE A 115 11.84 -4.83 -4.61
C PHE A 115 10.35 -4.55 -4.80
N PHE A 116 10.03 -3.38 -5.37
CA PHE A 116 8.67 -3.04 -5.75
C PHE A 116 8.51 -3.34 -7.24
N TYR A 117 7.81 -4.43 -7.55
CA TYR A 117 7.80 -4.93 -8.92
C TYR A 117 6.78 -4.24 -9.83
N ASP A 118 5.90 -3.45 -9.29
CA ASP A 118 4.85 -2.79 -10.06
C ASP A 118 5.02 -1.27 -10.05
N LEU A 119 6.24 -0.83 -10.32
CA LEU A 119 6.59 0.60 -10.35
C LEU A 119 6.18 1.21 -11.69
N VAL A 120 4.91 1.55 -11.78
CA VAL A 120 4.29 2.17 -12.95
C VAL A 120 3.50 3.39 -12.49
N PRO A 121 3.23 4.36 -13.39
CA PRO A 121 2.52 5.59 -12.99
C PRO A 121 1.17 5.36 -12.33
N LEU A 122 0.48 4.29 -12.70
CA LEU A 122 -0.81 3.96 -12.10
C LEU A 122 -0.71 3.61 -10.61
N ASN A 123 0.49 3.32 -10.13
CA ASN A 123 0.75 3.00 -8.73
C ASN A 123 1.46 4.12 -7.98
N ILE A 124 1.42 5.32 -8.53
CA ILE A 124 2.00 6.52 -7.90
C ILE A 124 0.94 7.61 -7.90
N ILE A 125 0.74 8.23 -6.75
CA ILE A 125 -0.26 9.29 -6.60
C ILE A 125 0.38 10.57 -6.06
N HIS A 126 -0.31 11.68 -6.26
CA HIS A 126 -0.10 12.89 -5.49
C HIS A 126 -1.00 12.85 -4.26
N THR A 127 -0.43 13.01 -3.09
CA THR A 127 -1.18 13.13 -1.85
C THR A 127 -1.81 14.53 -1.76
N LYS A 128 -2.68 14.75 -0.78
CA LYS A 128 -3.34 16.04 -0.57
C LYS A 128 -2.35 17.16 -0.32
N ASP A 129 -1.22 16.86 0.32
CA ASP A 129 -0.16 17.85 0.58
C ASP A 129 0.88 17.92 -0.52
N GLY A 130 0.61 17.31 -1.67
CA GLY A 130 1.46 17.45 -2.86
C GLY A 130 2.65 16.51 -2.91
N ARG A 131 2.76 15.55 -2.02
CA ARG A 131 3.84 14.57 -2.07
C ARG A 131 3.52 13.43 -3.02
N LEU A 132 4.57 12.82 -3.55
CA LEU A 132 4.42 11.61 -4.34
C LEU A 132 4.46 10.40 -3.43
N SER A 133 3.61 9.42 -3.71
CA SER A 133 3.54 8.19 -2.92
C SER A 133 3.26 6.99 -3.78
N LEU A 134 3.95 5.89 -3.47
CA LEU A 134 3.55 4.59 -3.98
C LEU A 134 2.20 4.21 -3.37
N ILE A 135 1.41 3.48 -4.14
CA ILE A 135 0.22 2.78 -3.69
C ILE A 135 0.35 1.33 -4.13
N ASP A 136 -0.61 0.49 -3.77
CA ASP A 136 -0.55 -0.95 -4.05
C ASP A 136 0.69 -1.57 -3.38
N LEU A 137 0.82 -1.29 -2.09
CA LEU A 137 2.05 -1.48 -1.32
C LEU A 137 2.42 -2.95 -1.08
N GLU A 138 1.53 -3.87 -1.35
CA GLU A 138 1.83 -5.29 -1.26
C GLU A 138 2.57 -5.82 -2.49
N SER A 139 2.81 -4.95 -3.49
CA SER A 139 3.57 -5.31 -4.70
C SER A 139 5.07 -5.29 -4.44
N VAL A 140 5.47 -5.89 -3.34
CA VAL A 140 6.88 -5.96 -2.93
C VAL A 140 7.27 -7.41 -2.65
N TYR A 141 8.57 -7.70 -2.79
CA TYR A 141 9.12 -8.96 -2.34
C TYR A 141 10.58 -8.77 -1.96
N LYS A 142 11.08 -9.69 -1.15
CA LYS A 142 12.49 -9.64 -0.72
C LYS A 142 13.40 -10.19 -1.80
N ILE A 143 14.46 -9.44 -2.12
CA ILE A 143 15.46 -9.86 -3.08
C ILE A 143 16.41 -10.86 -2.39
N GLY A 144 16.62 -12.00 -3.03
CA GLY A 144 17.50 -13.02 -2.51
C GLY A 144 16.89 -13.75 -1.32
N ARG A 145 17.72 -14.11 -0.38
CA ARG A 145 17.29 -14.92 0.78
C ARG A 145 17.39 -14.18 2.08
#